data_1e0c3105438c06da59b243016f57207b
#
_entry.id   1e0c3105438c06da59b243016f57207b
#
_cell.length_a   1.000
_cell.length_b   1.000
_cell.length_c   1.000
_cell.angle_alpha   90.00
_cell.angle_beta   90.00
_cell.angle_gamma   90.00
#
_symmetry.space_group_name_H-M   'P 1'
#
loop_
_entity.id
_entity.type
_entity.pdbx_description
1 polymer ?
#
loop_
_entity_poly.entity_id
_entity_poly.type
_entity_poly.pdbx_seq_one_letter_code
_entity_poly.pdbx_strand_id
1 'polypeptide(L)'
;MHELIRRLGTSHTGFFHQSVRRVPARLSIGATFHKVGSDADTRWMVQDVHEGGPAHAAGLQPGDVVQLIDGSCPPVGEPPTFAMGTDVSLTVDRGAEQVVVRMKIPAPRSRKQPTADLKAVTWSILDGNVGYMKVPILPRILGLDVARKIDEAMNELASCERFILDLRGHVGGGLGVLRLMSHLTPDRIPIGYTVTRKRAESGYDKATLPKLDRLPTNLPNPLAIASMAIKFVGRDSSVALVSEALGPKKWHGHAAILVNEHTISAGEMVAAFASENRLATIVGAETAGRLIPGSGAKVGAGYMLVMPRAEYRTWAGERFEGHGVQPDVRVPWAADQQSRDCSDQLCVAIQTVSDTRPHGSAAQRG
;
A
#
# COMPACT_ATOMS: atom_id res chain seq x y z
N MET A 1 -10.64 7.07 26.49
CA MET A 1 -10.81 6.14 25.34
C MET A 1 -9.57 6.12 24.43
N HIS A 2 -9.08 7.26 23.94
CA HIS A 2 -7.86 7.31 23.09
C HIS A 2 -6.64 6.68 23.77
N GLU A 3 -6.43 6.93 25.06
CA GLU A 3 -5.35 6.31 25.82
C GLU A 3 -5.45 4.78 25.89
N LEU A 4 -6.67 4.26 26.12
CA LEU A 4 -6.93 2.83 26.13
C LEU A 4 -6.60 2.19 24.76
N ILE A 5 -7.00 2.86 23.67
CA ILE A 5 -6.74 2.39 22.30
C ILE A 5 -5.24 2.38 22.00
N ARG A 6 -4.51 3.42 22.40
CA ARG A 6 -3.06 3.48 22.23
C ARG A 6 -2.34 2.35 22.96
N ARG A 7 -2.82 1.95 24.15
CA ARG A 7 -2.25 0.82 24.91
C ARG A 7 -2.46 -0.53 24.25
N LEU A 8 -3.43 -0.68 23.31
CA LEU A 8 -3.61 -1.93 22.57
C LEU A 8 -2.47 -2.18 21.60
N GLY A 9 -1.71 -1.15 21.19
CA GLY A 9 -0.51 -1.29 20.37
C GLY A 9 -0.75 -1.89 18.98
N THR A 10 -1.99 -1.84 18.47
CA THR A 10 -2.35 -2.42 17.17
C THR A 10 -2.66 -1.34 16.14
N SER A 11 -2.26 -1.57 14.89
CA SER A 11 -2.26 -0.56 13.83
C SER A 11 -3.64 -0.15 13.34
N HIS A 12 -4.60 -1.05 13.34
CA HIS A 12 -5.96 -0.82 12.83
C HIS A 12 -6.98 -0.64 13.95
N THR A 13 -6.57 0.00 15.04
CA THR A 13 -7.43 0.36 16.14
C THR A 13 -7.67 1.86 16.16
N GLY A 14 -8.91 2.28 16.24
CA GLY A 14 -9.27 3.69 16.22
C GLY A 14 -10.62 3.95 16.85
N PHE A 15 -10.74 5.14 17.43
CA PHE A 15 -12.02 5.63 17.97
C PHE A 15 -12.22 7.07 17.49
N PHE A 16 -13.26 7.30 16.71
CA PHE A 16 -13.52 8.61 16.12
C PHE A 16 -15.03 8.85 15.96
N HIS A 17 -15.41 10.11 15.96
CA HIS A 17 -16.76 10.50 15.63
C HIS A 17 -16.96 10.58 14.11
N GLN A 18 -18.13 10.23 13.60
CA GLN A 18 -18.44 10.24 12.15
C GLN A 18 -18.34 11.63 11.51
N SER A 19 -18.34 12.71 12.31
CA SER A 19 -18.13 14.08 11.81
C SER A 19 -16.66 14.45 11.62
N VAL A 20 -15.71 13.60 12.00
CA VAL A 20 -14.27 13.85 11.76
C VAL A 20 -14.03 13.92 10.27
N ARG A 21 -13.60 15.08 9.83
CA ARG A 21 -13.28 15.37 8.43
C ARG A 21 -11.79 15.47 8.16
N ARG A 22 -10.99 15.65 9.22
CA ARG A 22 -9.52 15.66 9.09
C ARG A 22 -8.99 14.25 9.05
N VAL A 23 -8.26 13.92 8.01
CA VAL A 23 -7.66 12.62 7.77
C VAL A 23 -6.19 12.77 7.35
N PRO A 24 -5.37 11.74 7.48
CA PRO A 24 -3.97 11.78 7.03
C PRO A 24 -3.85 12.23 5.57
N ALA A 25 -2.78 12.95 5.26
CA ALA A 25 -2.51 13.52 3.94
C ALA A 25 -2.61 12.48 2.81
N ARG A 26 -2.11 11.25 3.03
CA ARG A 26 -2.21 10.15 2.07
C ARG A 26 -3.65 9.81 1.66
N LEU A 27 -4.63 10.08 2.53
CA LEU A 27 -6.05 9.82 2.26
C LEU A 27 -6.80 11.06 1.77
N SER A 28 -6.38 12.26 2.16
CA SER A 28 -7.07 13.52 1.83
C SER A 28 -6.56 14.18 0.55
N ILE A 29 -5.26 14.27 0.40
CA ILE A 29 -4.62 14.96 -0.72
C ILE A 29 -3.81 14.05 -1.63
N GLY A 30 -3.59 12.80 -1.24
CA GLY A 30 -2.81 11.83 -2.01
C GLY A 30 -1.30 12.10 -1.98
N ALA A 31 -0.78 12.57 -0.84
CA ALA A 31 0.64 12.78 -0.64
C ALA A 31 1.11 12.19 0.69
N THR A 32 2.37 11.79 0.76
CA THR A 32 3.05 11.38 2.00
C THR A 32 4.12 12.40 2.35
N PHE A 33 4.49 12.45 3.62
CA PHE A 33 5.47 13.39 4.14
C PHE A 33 6.56 12.68 4.92
N HIS A 34 7.79 13.07 4.68
CA HIS A 34 8.96 12.66 5.44
C HIS A 34 9.36 13.76 6.43
N LYS A 35 9.76 13.34 7.64
CA LYS A 35 10.26 14.25 8.66
C LYS A 35 11.70 14.60 8.36
N VAL A 36 12.03 15.90 8.24
CA VAL A 36 13.39 16.40 8.06
C VAL A 36 13.77 17.37 9.17
N GLY A 37 15.05 17.44 9.50
CA GLY A 37 15.56 18.28 10.59
C GLY A 37 15.62 17.55 11.94
N SER A 38 16.02 18.27 12.98
CA SER A 38 16.04 17.81 14.37
C SER A 38 14.68 17.99 15.05
N ASP A 39 14.49 17.42 16.23
CA ASP A 39 13.22 17.53 16.96
C ASP A 39 12.81 19.00 17.26
N ALA A 40 13.79 19.90 17.42
CA ALA A 40 13.54 21.34 17.64
C ALA A 40 13.24 22.10 16.34
N ASP A 41 13.67 21.61 15.18
CA ASP A 41 13.49 22.21 13.84
C ASP A 41 12.87 21.18 12.88
N THR A 42 11.81 20.51 13.34
CA THR A 42 11.08 19.54 12.53
C THR A 42 10.35 20.23 11.39
N ARG A 43 10.66 19.80 10.17
CA ARG A 43 9.95 20.19 8.95
C ARG A 43 9.39 18.98 8.25
N TRP A 44 8.36 19.19 7.46
CA TRP A 44 7.71 18.13 6.67
C TRP A 44 8.03 18.33 5.20
N MET A 45 8.72 17.37 4.61
CA MET A 45 9.01 17.35 3.20
C MET A 45 8.08 16.37 2.50
N VAL A 46 7.56 16.76 1.34
CA VAL A 46 6.73 15.90 0.50
C VAL A 46 7.59 14.75 -0.02
N GLN A 47 7.18 13.53 0.24
CA GLN A 47 7.90 12.33 -0.17
C GLN A 47 7.30 11.69 -1.41
N ASP A 48 6.00 11.38 -1.38
CA ASP A 48 5.28 10.85 -2.53
C ASP A 48 4.08 11.74 -2.87
N VAL A 49 3.79 11.88 -4.16
CA VAL A 49 2.57 12.49 -4.67
C VAL A 49 1.90 11.49 -5.62
N HIS A 50 0.64 11.14 -5.34
CA HIS A 50 -0.08 10.16 -6.12
C HIS A 50 -0.95 10.79 -7.20
N GLU A 51 -0.83 10.28 -8.39
CA GLU A 51 -1.56 10.76 -9.56
C GLU A 51 -3.09 10.70 -9.35
N GLY A 52 -3.78 11.74 -9.83
CA GLY A 52 -5.23 11.91 -9.67
C GLY A 52 -5.64 12.54 -8.34
N GLY A 53 -4.74 12.61 -7.34
CA GLY A 53 -5.03 13.25 -6.06
C GLY A 53 -5.00 14.78 -6.10
N PRO A 54 -5.59 15.46 -5.10
CA PRO A 54 -5.58 16.92 -4.99
C PRO A 54 -4.19 17.52 -5.01
N ALA A 55 -3.21 16.90 -4.34
CA ALA A 55 -1.82 17.34 -4.32
C ALA A 55 -1.21 17.34 -5.74
N HIS A 56 -1.40 16.25 -6.49
CA HIS A 56 -0.96 16.14 -7.88
C HIS A 56 -1.61 17.20 -8.77
N ALA A 57 -2.93 17.36 -8.67
CA ALA A 57 -3.69 18.32 -9.48
C ALA A 57 -3.28 19.77 -9.19
N ALA A 58 -2.82 20.07 -7.98
CA ALA A 58 -2.34 21.39 -7.56
C ALA A 58 -0.85 21.63 -7.84
N GLY A 59 -0.13 20.64 -8.38
CA GLY A 59 1.29 20.75 -8.69
C GLY A 59 2.23 20.69 -7.48
N LEU A 60 1.80 20.08 -6.36
CA LEU A 60 2.71 19.73 -5.27
C LEU A 60 3.68 18.65 -5.76
N GLN A 61 4.95 18.78 -5.39
CA GLN A 61 6.01 17.90 -5.90
C GLN A 61 6.75 17.21 -4.77
N PRO A 62 7.24 15.97 -4.98
CA PRO A 62 8.22 15.38 -4.10
C PRO A 62 9.43 16.31 -3.92
N GLY A 63 9.92 16.46 -2.68
CA GLY A 63 10.99 17.39 -2.33
C GLY A 63 10.51 18.76 -1.86
N ASP A 64 9.25 19.15 -2.07
CA ASP A 64 8.70 20.39 -1.51
C ASP A 64 8.74 20.35 0.04
N VAL A 65 9.33 21.35 0.67
CA VAL A 65 9.38 21.49 2.14
C VAL A 65 8.26 22.40 2.62
N VAL A 66 7.34 21.88 3.43
CA VAL A 66 6.18 22.65 3.91
C VAL A 66 6.60 23.66 4.96
N GLN A 67 6.42 24.94 4.68
CA GLN A 67 6.65 26.06 5.59
C GLN A 67 5.37 26.46 6.32
N LEU A 68 4.27 26.62 5.58
CA LEU A 68 2.99 27.03 6.16
C LEU A 68 1.82 26.19 5.57
N ILE A 69 0.82 25.97 6.41
CA ILE A 69 -0.50 25.40 6.03
C ILE A 69 -1.53 26.45 6.43
N ASP A 70 -2.24 27.04 5.46
CA ASP A 70 -3.21 28.12 5.66
C ASP A 70 -2.64 29.28 6.50
N GLY A 71 -1.37 29.64 6.24
CA GLY A 71 -0.66 30.71 6.94
C GLY A 71 -0.14 30.34 8.33
N SER A 72 -0.30 29.11 8.79
CA SER A 72 0.18 28.63 10.10
C SER A 72 1.29 27.60 9.94
N CYS A 73 2.23 27.55 10.89
CA CYS A 73 3.26 26.51 10.90
C CYS A 73 2.63 25.11 10.98
N PRO A 74 3.20 24.12 10.26
CA PRO A 74 2.74 22.75 10.35
C PRO A 74 2.94 22.17 11.77
N PRO A 75 2.16 21.13 12.15
CA PRO A 75 2.30 20.52 13.48
C PRO A 75 3.70 19.90 13.66
N VAL A 76 4.23 20.04 14.86
CA VAL A 76 5.48 19.39 15.25
C VAL A 76 5.19 17.96 15.71
N GLY A 77 5.99 17.00 15.24
CA GLY A 77 5.95 15.61 15.71
C GLY A 77 5.02 14.67 14.96
N GLU A 78 3.92 15.15 14.36
CA GLU A 78 2.99 14.33 13.58
C GLU A 78 2.83 14.87 12.15
N PRO A 79 2.71 13.98 11.15
CA PRO A 79 2.51 14.41 9.77
C PRO A 79 1.23 15.25 9.61
N PRO A 80 1.21 16.20 8.66
CA PRO A 80 0.04 17.02 8.40
C PRO A 80 -1.21 16.21 8.10
N THR A 81 -2.34 16.67 8.63
CA THR A 81 -3.67 16.15 8.34
C THR A 81 -4.51 17.23 7.68
N PHE A 82 -5.40 16.85 6.79
CA PHE A 82 -6.21 17.81 6.04
C PHE A 82 -7.70 17.49 6.15
N ALA A 83 -8.51 18.54 6.13
CA ALA A 83 -9.96 18.40 6.18
C ALA A 83 -10.52 18.12 4.77
N MET A 84 -11.36 17.10 4.65
CA MET A 84 -12.09 16.83 3.42
C MET A 84 -13.18 17.89 3.19
N GLY A 85 -13.33 18.32 1.95
CA GLY A 85 -14.33 19.33 1.56
C GLY A 85 -13.91 20.76 1.84
N THR A 86 -12.60 21.04 1.92
CA THR A 86 -12.04 22.38 2.14
C THR A 86 -11.04 22.76 1.06
N ASP A 87 -10.82 24.06 0.92
CA ASP A 87 -9.68 24.58 0.20
C ASP A 87 -8.52 24.76 1.19
N VAL A 88 -7.28 24.48 0.75
CA VAL A 88 -6.07 24.55 1.54
C VAL A 88 -4.96 25.23 0.74
N SER A 89 -4.18 26.07 1.40
CA SER A 89 -2.99 26.72 0.84
C SER A 89 -1.75 26.20 1.56
N LEU A 90 -0.80 25.65 0.81
CA LEU A 90 0.53 25.31 1.32
C LEU A 90 1.55 26.32 0.81
N THR A 91 2.33 26.89 1.70
CA THR A 91 3.57 27.59 1.32
C THR A 91 4.69 26.57 1.46
N VAL A 92 5.40 26.31 0.37
CA VAL A 92 6.48 25.31 0.32
C VAL A 92 7.76 25.93 -0.22
N ASP A 93 8.89 25.44 0.26
CA ASP A 93 10.17 25.71 -0.40
C ASP A 93 10.43 24.60 -1.41
N ARG A 94 10.65 25.02 -2.65
CA ARG A 94 10.99 24.16 -3.80
C ARG A 94 12.39 24.53 -4.28
N GLY A 95 13.41 23.85 -3.78
CA GLY A 95 14.79 24.27 -3.95
C GLY A 95 15.04 25.65 -3.30
N ALA A 96 15.44 26.64 -4.10
CA ALA A 96 15.68 28.01 -3.63
C ALA A 96 14.44 28.92 -3.71
N GLU A 97 13.33 28.43 -4.25
CA GLU A 97 12.12 29.24 -4.47
C GLU A 97 11.02 28.89 -3.47
N GLN A 98 10.30 29.93 -3.03
CA GLN A 98 9.08 29.73 -2.24
C GLN A 98 7.86 29.72 -3.16
N VAL A 99 7.06 28.66 -3.09
CA VAL A 99 5.88 28.45 -3.94
C VAL A 99 4.63 28.33 -3.07
N VAL A 100 3.54 28.94 -3.53
CA VAL A 100 2.22 28.75 -2.89
C VAL A 100 1.38 27.80 -3.72
N VAL A 101 1.12 26.62 -3.15
CA VAL A 101 0.29 25.57 -3.76
C VAL A 101 -1.12 25.63 -3.17
N ARG A 102 -2.11 25.92 -3.99
CA ARG A 102 -3.53 25.98 -3.59
C ARG A 102 -4.24 24.73 -4.04
N MET A 103 -4.85 24.01 -3.10
CA MET A 103 -5.55 22.74 -3.35
C MET A 103 -6.99 22.83 -2.93
N LYS A 104 -7.88 22.27 -3.77
CA LYS A 104 -9.26 21.99 -3.38
C LYS A 104 -9.37 20.52 -3.01
N ILE A 105 -9.66 20.25 -1.75
CA ILE A 105 -9.84 18.89 -1.25
C ILE A 105 -11.32 18.52 -1.38
N PRO A 106 -11.70 17.56 -2.21
CA PRO A 106 -13.09 17.22 -2.40
C PRO A 106 -13.75 16.69 -1.13
N ALA A 107 -15.06 16.92 -1.00
CA ALA A 107 -15.84 16.26 0.05
C ALA A 107 -15.82 14.74 -0.18
N PRO A 108 -15.81 13.92 0.88
CA PRO A 108 -15.79 12.47 0.73
C PRO A 108 -17.07 11.98 0.05
N ARG A 109 -16.92 11.16 -0.99
CA ARG A 109 -18.07 10.54 -1.70
C ARG A 109 -18.83 9.55 -0.80
N SER A 110 -18.17 9.03 0.20
CA SER A 110 -18.75 8.09 1.17
C SER A 110 -18.37 8.47 2.59
N ARG A 111 -19.35 8.48 3.48
CA ARG A 111 -19.10 8.64 4.94
C ARG A 111 -18.31 7.47 5.55
N LYS A 112 -18.26 6.32 4.87
CA LYS A 112 -17.60 5.11 5.36
C LYS A 112 -16.09 5.08 5.07
N GLN A 113 -15.64 5.76 4.00
CA GLN A 113 -14.22 5.84 3.62
C GLN A 113 -13.94 7.23 3.03
N PRO A 114 -13.58 8.21 3.86
CA PRO A 114 -13.20 9.53 3.38
C PRO A 114 -11.80 9.45 2.76
N THR A 115 -11.73 9.23 1.44
CA THR A 115 -10.49 9.20 0.69
C THR A 115 -10.60 10.08 -0.54
N ALA A 116 -9.49 10.69 -0.96
CA ALA A 116 -9.39 11.32 -2.27
C ALA A 116 -9.50 10.25 -3.38
N ASP A 117 -9.99 10.67 -4.54
CA ASP A 117 -10.01 9.81 -5.73
C ASP A 117 -8.60 9.77 -6.34
N LEU A 118 -7.82 8.79 -5.94
CA LEU A 118 -6.51 8.52 -6.54
C LEU A 118 -6.68 7.63 -7.77
N LYS A 119 -5.79 7.76 -8.75
CA LYS A 119 -5.63 6.72 -9.77
C LYS A 119 -5.09 5.46 -9.09
N ALA A 120 -5.91 4.43 -9.03
CA ALA A 120 -5.58 3.20 -8.31
C ALA A 120 -4.44 2.42 -8.94
N VAL A 121 -4.26 2.52 -10.25
CA VAL A 121 -3.19 1.87 -11.03
C VAL A 121 -2.74 2.82 -12.12
N THR A 122 -1.44 3.05 -12.21
CA THR A 122 -0.80 3.73 -13.34
C THR A 122 0.37 2.88 -13.82
N TRP A 123 0.69 2.92 -15.11
CA TRP A 123 1.78 2.15 -15.69
C TRP A 123 2.42 2.85 -16.87
N SER A 124 3.65 2.49 -17.15
CA SER A 124 4.42 2.96 -18.29
C SER A 124 5.53 1.96 -18.63
N ILE A 125 6.10 2.09 -19.80
CA ILE A 125 7.34 1.39 -20.17
C ILE A 125 8.48 2.40 -20.04
N LEU A 126 9.45 2.09 -19.19
CA LEU A 126 10.65 2.88 -18.99
C LEU A 126 11.73 2.48 -20.01
N ASP A 127 12.81 3.28 -20.09
CA ASP A 127 13.97 2.98 -20.89
C ASP A 127 14.53 1.58 -20.59
N GLY A 128 15.06 0.93 -21.61
CA GLY A 128 15.55 -0.45 -21.50
C GLY A 128 14.43 -1.51 -21.44
N ASN A 129 13.21 -1.17 -21.90
CA ASN A 129 12.05 -2.07 -21.95
C ASN A 129 11.67 -2.62 -20.55
N VAL A 130 11.69 -1.76 -19.54
CA VAL A 130 11.28 -2.08 -18.17
C VAL A 130 9.83 -1.68 -17.99
N GLY A 131 8.96 -2.66 -17.70
CA GLY A 131 7.58 -2.40 -17.32
C GLY A 131 7.52 -1.80 -15.90
N TYR A 132 6.89 -0.64 -15.76
CA TYR A 132 6.68 0.02 -14.48
C TYR A 132 5.19 0.13 -14.19
N MET A 133 4.78 -0.28 -12.99
CA MET A 133 3.41 -0.13 -12.52
C MET A 133 3.40 0.43 -11.10
N LYS A 134 2.64 1.49 -10.86
CA LYS A 134 2.43 2.09 -9.54
C LYS A 134 1.00 1.84 -9.05
N VAL A 135 0.89 1.35 -7.81
CA VAL A 135 -0.39 1.04 -7.16
C VAL A 135 -0.45 1.72 -5.79
N PRO A 136 -0.95 2.96 -5.69
CA PRO A 136 -1.01 3.69 -4.41
C PRO A 136 -2.15 3.22 -3.50
N ILE A 137 -3.20 2.61 -4.05
CA ILE A 137 -4.38 2.19 -3.28
C ILE A 137 -5.13 1.08 -4.01
N LEU A 138 -5.75 0.17 -3.25
CA LEU A 138 -6.69 -0.82 -3.76
C LEU A 138 -8.11 -0.51 -3.24
N PRO A 139 -8.82 0.46 -3.85
CA PRO A 139 -10.10 0.93 -3.34
C PRO A 139 -11.18 -0.14 -3.39
N ARG A 140 -12.16 -0.02 -2.50
CA ARG A 140 -13.31 -0.93 -2.32
C ARG A 140 -12.91 -2.32 -1.82
N ILE A 141 -13.82 -2.94 -1.08
CA ILE A 141 -13.57 -4.26 -0.45
C ILE A 141 -13.35 -5.34 -1.49
N LEU A 142 -14.19 -5.44 -2.52
CA LEU A 142 -14.04 -6.45 -3.57
C LEU A 142 -12.98 -6.09 -4.61
N GLY A 143 -12.74 -4.78 -4.86
CA GLY A 143 -11.69 -4.30 -5.73
C GLY A 143 -11.77 -4.78 -7.20
N LEU A 144 -12.95 -5.12 -7.72
CA LEU A 144 -13.10 -5.69 -9.07
C LEU A 144 -12.69 -4.70 -10.17
N ASP A 145 -12.96 -3.40 -9.99
CA ASP A 145 -12.57 -2.37 -10.95
C ASP A 145 -11.04 -2.23 -11.02
N VAL A 146 -10.39 -2.33 -9.86
CA VAL A 146 -8.93 -2.29 -9.75
C VAL A 146 -8.31 -3.56 -10.28
N ALA A 147 -8.90 -4.72 -10.01
CA ALA A 147 -8.43 -6.00 -10.55
C ALA A 147 -8.41 -5.96 -12.09
N ARG A 148 -9.46 -5.41 -12.72
CA ARG A 148 -9.48 -5.23 -14.18
C ARG A 148 -8.40 -4.27 -14.69
N LYS A 149 -8.16 -3.16 -13.97
CA LYS A 149 -7.08 -2.23 -14.32
C LYS A 149 -5.70 -2.85 -14.16
N ILE A 150 -5.51 -3.72 -13.17
CA ILE A 150 -4.28 -4.50 -13.03
C ILE A 150 -4.11 -5.44 -14.22
N ASP A 151 -5.17 -6.15 -14.64
CA ASP A 151 -5.14 -7.02 -15.82
C ASP A 151 -4.79 -6.25 -17.11
N GLU A 152 -5.39 -5.07 -17.29
CA GLU A 152 -5.12 -4.16 -18.41
C GLU A 152 -3.63 -3.74 -18.42
N ALA A 153 -3.13 -3.24 -17.30
CA ALA A 153 -1.72 -2.85 -17.16
C ALA A 153 -0.77 -4.02 -17.45
N MET A 154 -1.06 -5.21 -16.90
CA MET A 154 -0.24 -6.39 -17.10
C MET A 154 -0.23 -6.89 -18.55
N ASN A 155 -1.35 -6.73 -19.27
CA ASN A 155 -1.43 -7.05 -20.69
C ASN A 155 -0.59 -6.06 -21.54
N GLU A 156 -0.65 -4.77 -21.24
CA GLU A 156 0.16 -3.76 -21.94
C GLU A 156 1.67 -3.91 -21.65
N LEU A 157 2.03 -4.31 -20.43
CA LEU A 157 3.41 -4.57 -20.04
C LEU A 157 3.90 -5.98 -20.42
N ALA A 158 3.07 -6.80 -21.06
CA ALA A 158 3.41 -8.18 -21.38
C ALA A 158 4.62 -8.36 -22.30
N SER A 159 5.00 -7.35 -23.09
CA SER A 159 6.20 -7.37 -23.94
C SER A 159 7.49 -7.10 -23.15
N CYS A 160 7.42 -6.51 -21.96
CA CYS A 160 8.58 -6.16 -21.17
C CYS A 160 9.27 -7.40 -20.60
N GLU A 161 10.60 -7.40 -20.64
CA GLU A 161 11.45 -8.45 -20.08
C GLU A 161 11.67 -8.30 -18.57
N ARG A 162 11.50 -7.07 -18.06
CA ARG A 162 11.74 -6.66 -16.68
C ARG A 162 10.52 -5.95 -16.15
N PHE A 163 10.31 -6.03 -14.81
CA PHE A 163 9.14 -5.46 -14.20
C PHE A 163 9.45 -4.78 -12.86
N ILE A 164 8.90 -3.59 -12.66
CA ILE A 164 8.98 -2.85 -11.39
C ILE A 164 7.57 -2.53 -10.93
N LEU A 165 7.23 -3.00 -9.73
CA LEU A 165 6.00 -2.66 -9.03
C LEU A 165 6.29 -1.62 -7.95
N ASP A 166 5.75 -0.41 -8.08
CA ASP A 166 5.92 0.67 -7.10
C ASP A 166 4.74 0.69 -6.10
N LEU A 167 5.03 0.31 -4.87
CA LEU A 167 4.12 0.33 -3.73
C LEU A 167 4.49 1.41 -2.71
N ARG A 168 5.38 2.34 -3.04
CA ARG A 168 5.71 3.45 -2.14
C ARG A 168 4.48 4.32 -1.90
N GLY A 169 4.23 4.63 -0.64
CA GLY A 169 3.03 5.37 -0.23
C GLY A 169 1.72 4.58 -0.33
N HIS A 170 1.75 3.28 -0.58
CA HIS A 170 0.55 2.45 -0.73
C HIS A 170 -0.27 2.43 0.57
N VAL A 171 -1.52 2.86 0.48
CA VAL A 171 -2.40 3.03 1.66
C VAL A 171 -3.26 1.81 2.00
N GLY A 172 -2.99 0.68 1.39
CA GLY A 172 -3.74 -0.55 1.62
C GLY A 172 -4.97 -0.70 0.72
N GLY A 173 -5.86 -1.60 1.10
CA GLY A 173 -7.13 -1.77 0.38
C GLY A 173 -7.74 -3.16 0.46
N GLY A 174 -8.62 -3.47 -0.49
CA GLY A 174 -9.44 -4.65 -0.51
C GLY A 174 -8.84 -5.84 -1.29
N LEU A 175 -9.72 -6.76 -1.69
CA LEU A 175 -9.37 -8.05 -2.30
C LEU A 175 -8.68 -7.95 -3.68
N GLY A 176 -8.65 -6.76 -4.31
CA GLY A 176 -7.83 -6.51 -5.49
C GLY A 176 -6.36 -6.87 -5.32
N VAL A 177 -5.87 -6.93 -4.07
CA VAL A 177 -4.52 -7.40 -3.73
C VAL A 177 -4.26 -8.84 -4.21
N LEU A 178 -5.26 -9.72 -4.19
CA LEU A 178 -5.13 -11.09 -4.68
C LEU A 178 -4.78 -11.11 -6.17
N ARG A 179 -5.42 -10.23 -6.97
CA ARG A 179 -5.14 -10.12 -8.40
C ARG A 179 -3.72 -9.64 -8.65
N LEU A 180 -3.26 -8.63 -7.90
CA LEU A 180 -1.91 -8.13 -8.01
C LEU A 180 -0.87 -9.21 -7.69
N MET A 181 -1.04 -9.92 -6.57
CA MET A 181 -0.15 -11.04 -6.20
C MET A 181 -0.20 -12.19 -7.20
N SER A 182 -1.38 -12.46 -7.79
CA SER A 182 -1.52 -13.51 -8.79
C SER A 182 -0.76 -13.24 -10.08
N HIS A 183 -0.53 -11.97 -10.42
CA HIS A 183 0.31 -11.60 -11.56
C HIS A 183 1.82 -11.66 -11.29
N LEU A 184 2.24 -11.87 -10.05
CA LEU A 184 3.66 -12.03 -9.73
C LEU A 184 4.17 -13.47 -9.95
N THR A 185 3.30 -14.44 -10.14
CA THR A 185 3.67 -15.86 -10.29
C THR A 185 2.83 -16.60 -11.33
N PRO A 186 3.43 -17.49 -12.14
CA PRO A 186 2.72 -18.38 -13.03
C PRO A 186 2.12 -19.59 -12.30
N ASP A 187 2.42 -19.76 -11.01
CA ASP A 187 2.05 -20.94 -10.25
C ASP A 187 0.95 -20.63 -9.22
N ARG A 188 0.08 -21.62 -8.99
CA ARG A 188 -0.92 -21.57 -7.91
C ARG A 188 -0.26 -21.92 -6.59
N ILE A 189 0.22 -20.90 -5.88
CA ILE A 189 0.90 -21.06 -4.61
C ILE A 189 0.13 -20.36 -3.48
N PRO A 190 0.21 -20.87 -2.25
CA PRO A 190 -0.36 -20.20 -1.09
C PRO A 190 0.31 -18.85 -0.85
N ILE A 191 -0.49 -17.81 -0.61
CA ILE A 191 -0.02 -16.45 -0.31
C ILE A 191 0.15 -16.26 1.20
N GLY A 192 -0.84 -16.68 1.95
CA GLY A 192 -0.92 -16.49 3.38
C GLY A 192 -2.32 -16.78 3.88
N TYR A 193 -2.59 -16.46 5.12
CA TYR A 193 -3.89 -16.72 5.70
C TYR A 193 -4.23 -15.70 6.78
N THR A 194 -5.54 -15.52 7.00
CA THR A 194 -6.04 -14.79 8.17
C THR A 194 -6.59 -15.78 9.19
N VAL A 195 -6.43 -15.46 10.47
CA VAL A 195 -6.99 -16.26 11.57
C VAL A 195 -7.62 -15.35 12.60
N THR A 196 -8.86 -15.66 12.98
CA THR A 196 -9.54 -14.97 14.07
C THR A 196 -9.06 -15.48 15.41
N ARG A 197 -9.23 -14.66 16.47
CA ARG A 197 -8.91 -15.07 17.84
C ARG A 197 -9.59 -16.39 18.22
N LYS A 198 -10.90 -16.50 17.97
CA LYS A 198 -11.68 -17.71 18.25
C LYS A 198 -11.07 -18.96 17.59
N ARG A 199 -10.67 -18.83 16.31
CA ARG A 199 -10.06 -19.94 15.57
C ARG A 199 -8.67 -20.28 16.14
N ALA A 200 -7.89 -19.28 16.49
CA ALA A 200 -6.56 -19.49 17.09
C ALA A 200 -6.65 -20.24 18.42
N GLU A 201 -7.61 -19.84 19.28
CA GLU A 201 -7.84 -20.49 20.59
C GLU A 201 -8.38 -21.93 20.47
N SER A 202 -9.15 -22.24 19.41
CA SER A 202 -9.69 -23.59 19.17
C SER A 202 -8.70 -24.54 18.49
N GLY A 203 -7.53 -24.03 18.07
CA GLY A 203 -6.61 -24.76 17.21
C GLY A 203 -7.07 -24.80 15.73
N TYR A 204 -6.14 -24.80 14.80
CA TYR A 204 -6.44 -24.86 13.38
C TYR A 204 -5.27 -25.44 12.58
N ASP A 205 -5.62 -26.06 11.46
CA ASP A 205 -4.69 -26.35 10.37
C ASP A 205 -4.95 -25.37 9.22
N LYS A 206 -3.94 -24.57 8.86
CA LYS A 206 -4.02 -23.57 7.79
C LYS A 206 -4.40 -24.18 6.43
N ALA A 207 -4.03 -25.45 6.19
CA ALA A 207 -4.35 -26.16 4.95
C ALA A 207 -5.85 -26.43 4.79
N THR A 208 -6.59 -26.52 5.91
CA THR A 208 -8.04 -26.79 5.94
C THR A 208 -8.91 -25.54 5.93
N LEU A 209 -8.31 -24.34 6.01
CA LEU A 209 -9.05 -23.09 5.95
C LEU A 209 -9.76 -22.91 4.61
N PRO A 210 -10.93 -22.26 4.60
CA PRO A 210 -11.60 -21.86 3.37
C PRO A 210 -10.63 -21.10 2.46
N LYS A 211 -10.57 -21.43 1.17
CA LYS A 211 -9.64 -20.81 0.23
C LYS A 211 -10.31 -19.69 -0.55
N LEU A 212 -9.66 -18.54 -0.61
CA LEU A 212 -9.91 -17.47 -1.57
C LEU A 212 -8.81 -17.55 -2.63
N ASP A 213 -9.13 -18.11 -3.77
CA ASP A 213 -8.21 -18.50 -4.83
C ASP A 213 -8.61 -17.94 -6.20
N ARG A 214 -9.62 -17.07 -6.24
CA ARG A 214 -10.11 -16.46 -7.47
C ARG A 214 -10.89 -15.18 -7.20
N LEU A 215 -10.63 -14.14 -8.02
CA LEU A 215 -11.46 -12.94 -8.11
C LEU A 215 -12.23 -12.96 -9.43
N PRO A 216 -13.58 -12.93 -9.42
CA PRO A 216 -14.36 -12.84 -10.64
C PRO A 216 -14.22 -11.44 -11.25
N THR A 217 -13.41 -11.29 -12.30
CA THR A 217 -13.20 -10.00 -12.99
C THR A 217 -14.11 -9.82 -14.19
N ASN A 218 -14.59 -10.91 -14.79
CA ASN A 218 -15.54 -10.89 -15.91
C ASN A 218 -16.94 -10.69 -15.35
N LEU A 219 -17.58 -9.59 -15.70
CA LEU A 219 -18.94 -9.12 -15.38
C LEU A 219 -19.47 -9.62 -14.02
N PRO A 220 -20.13 -8.83 -13.24
CA PRO A 220 -20.70 -9.32 -11.99
C PRO A 220 -21.72 -10.41 -12.34
N ASN A 221 -21.24 -11.65 -12.47
CA ASN A 221 -22.13 -12.79 -12.41
C ASN A 221 -22.60 -12.82 -10.95
N PRO A 222 -23.83 -12.36 -10.66
CA PRO A 222 -24.34 -12.32 -9.29
C PRO A 222 -24.26 -13.69 -8.63
N LEU A 223 -24.29 -14.78 -9.40
CA LEU A 223 -24.08 -16.13 -8.92
C LEU A 223 -22.64 -16.40 -8.46
N ALA A 224 -21.63 -15.85 -9.15
CA ALA A 224 -20.23 -16.00 -8.72
C ALA A 224 -19.96 -15.19 -7.44
N ILE A 225 -20.51 -13.98 -7.31
CA ILE A 225 -20.42 -13.18 -6.09
C ILE A 225 -21.19 -13.87 -4.95
N ALA A 226 -22.39 -14.37 -5.22
CA ALA A 226 -23.18 -15.12 -4.25
C ALA A 226 -22.46 -16.39 -3.80
N SER A 227 -21.87 -17.18 -4.72
CA SER A 227 -21.11 -18.38 -4.38
C SER A 227 -19.86 -18.06 -3.55
N MET A 228 -19.18 -16.95 -3.84
CA MET A 228 -18.07 -16.49 -3.02
C MET A 228 -18.55 -16.04 -1.64
N ALA A 229 -19.66 -15.30 -1.56
CA ALA A 229 -20.26 -14.90 -0.29
C ALA A 229 -20.73 -16.10 0.53
N ILE A 230 -21.36 -17.10 -0.09
CA ILE A 230 -21.83 -18.33 0.57
C ILE A 230 -20.67 -19.11 1.20
N LYS A 231 -19.48 -19.11 0.60
CA LYS A 231 -18.29 -19.77 1.18
C LYS A 231 -17.93 -19.20 2.55
N PHE A 232 -18.31 -17.93 2.83
CA PHE A 232 -17.98 -17.22 4.07
C PHE A 232 -19.18 -16.95 4.98
N VAL A 233 -20.41 -17.24 4.53
CA VAL A 233 -21.62 -17.11 5.36
C VAL A 233 -21.57 -18.10 6.51
N GLY A 234 -21.75 -17.60 7.72
CA GLY A 234 -21.75 -18.44 8.94
C GLY A 234 -20.38 -18.94 9.39
N ARG A 235 -19.31 -18.57 8.67
CA ARG A 235 -17.92 -18.89 9.03
C ARG A 235 -17.23 -17.68 9.64
N ASP A 236 -16.22 -17.95 10.45
CA ASP A 236 -15.35 -16.87 10.90
C ASP A 236 -14.52 -16.30 9.73
N SER A 237 -13.87 -15.15 9.93
CA SER A 237 -13.05 -14.49 8.88
C SER A 237 -11.69 -15.17 8.68
N SER A 238 -11.51 -16.42 9.10
CA SER A 238 -10.29 -17.18 8.86
C SER A 238 -10.31 -17.77 7.45
N VAL A 239 -9.33 -17.38 6.63
CA VAL A 239 -9.27 -17.73 5.21
C VAL A 239 -7.83 -17.86 4.74
N ALA A 240 -7.56 -18.84 3.89
CA ALA A 240 -6.31 -18.98 3.17
C ALA A 240 -6.40 -18.30 1.80
N LEU A 241 -5.40 -17.51 1.45
CA LEU A 241 -5.26 -16.87 0.14
C LEU A 241 -4.35 -17.70 -0.74
N VAL A 242 -4.74 -17.90 -2.01
CA VAL A 242 -3.98 -18.68 -3.00
C VAL A 242 -3.94 -17.88 -4.30
N SER A 243 -2.78 -17.81 -4.96
CA SER A 243 -2.61 -17.10 -6.23
C SER A 243 -3.45 -17.73 -7.36
N GLU A 244 -3.88 -16.92 -8.33
CA GLU A 244 -4.61 -17.36 -9.52
C GLU A 244 -3.67 -17.85 -10.66
N ALA A 245 -2.33 -17.73 -10.49
CA ALA A 245 -1.33 -18.13 -11.47
C ALA A 245 -1.44 -17.36 -12.81
N LEU A 246 -1.40 -16.03 -12.75
CA LEU A 246 -1.57 -15.16 -13.92
C LEU A 246 -0.28 -14.57 -14.44
N GLY A 247 0.80 -14.64 -13.65
CA GLY A 247 2.07 -14.02 -13.97
C GLY A 247 2.90 -14.76 -15.01
N PRO A 248 3.76 -14.06 -15.75
CA PRO A 248 4.68 -14.68 -16.69
C PRO A 248 5.93 -15.23 -15.99
N LYS A 249 6.45 -16.35 -16.45
CA LYS A 249 7.73 -16.93 -15.96
C LYS A 249 8.95 -16.04 -16.21
N LYS A 250 8.93 -15.25 -17.26
CA LYS A 250 10.08 -14.43 -17.70
C LYS A 250 10.50 -13.36 -16.70
N TRP A 251 9.62 -12.95 -15.79
CA TRP A 251 9.97 -11.95 -14.77
C TRP A 251 10.65 -12.54 -13.53
N HIS A 252 10.78 -13.86 -13.42
CA HIS A 252 11.50 -14.48 -12.32
C HIS A 252 12.98 -14.07 -12.35
N GLY A 253 13.44 -13.40 -11.28
CA GLY A 253 14.77 -12.82 -11.20
C GLY A 253 14.93 -11.44 -11.87
N HIS A 254 13.91 -10.95 -12.58
CA HIS A 254 13.91 -9.67 -13.28
C HIS A 254 12.75 -8.76 -12.84
N ALA A 255 12.23 -8.97 -11.63
CA ALA A 255 11.22 -8.12 -11.02
C ALA A 255 11.73 -7.48 -9.73
N ALA A 256 11.33 -6.23 -9.49
CA ALA A 256 11.57 -5.51 -8.24
C ALA A 256 10.27 -4.90 -7.71
N ILE A 257 10.17 -4.78 -6.39
CA ILE A 257 9.07 -4.08 -5.72
C ILE A 257 9.64 -2.95 -4.89
N LEU A 258 9.22 -1.72 -5.22
CA LEU A 258 9.57 -0.53 -4.46
C LEU A 258 8.65 -0.36 -3.27
N VAL A 259 9.24 -0.22 -2.08
CA VAL A 259 8.52 -0.02 -0.82
C VAL A 259 9.14 1.11 0.01
N ASN A 260 8.35 1.71 0.90
CA ASN A 260 8.84 2.66 1.89
C ASN A 260 8.03 2.57 3.20
N GLU A 261 8.37 3.40 4.18
CA GLU A 261 7.73 3.49 5.49
C GLU A 261 6.23 3.86 5.44
N HIS A 262 5.74 4.27 4.28
CA HIS A 262 4.32 4.56 4.02
C HIS A 262 3.59 3.42 3.31
N THR A 263 4.29 2.35 2.93
CA THR A 263 3.67 1.13 2.41
C THR A 263 2.99 0.39 3.55
N ILE A 264 1.65 0.26 3.49
CA ILE A 264 0.86 -0.36 4.57
C ILE A 264 -0.06 -1.46 4.06
N SER A 265 -0.46 -2.35 4.96
CA SER A 265 -1.57 -3.32 4.80
C SER A 265 -1.41 -4.19 3.54
N ALA A 266 -2.30 -4.07 2.55
CA ALA A 266 -2.24 -4.85 1.31
C ALA A 266 -0.90 -4.72 0.57
N GLY A 267 -0.24 -3.54 0.62
CA GLY A 267 1.10 -3.36 0.06
C GLY A 267 2.15 -4.21 0.75
N GLU A 268 2.05 -4.34 2.08
CA GLU A 268 2.94 -5.20 2.86
C GLU A 268 2.70 -6.69 2.57
N MET A 269 1.42 -7.09 2.34
CA MET A 269 1.10 -8.45 1.92
C MET A 269 1.77 -8.80 0.58
N VAL A 270 1.77 -7.87 -0.38
CA VAL A 270 2.42 -8.08 -1.69
C VAL A 270 3.93 -8.22 -1.53
N ALA A 271 4.56 -7.31 -0.78
CA ALA A 271 6.00 -7.34 -0.53
C ALA A 271 6.42 -8.63 0.20
N ALA A 272 5.70 -9.00 1.27
CA ALA A 272 5.97 -10.23 2.03
C ALA A 272 5.81 -11.49 1.16
N PHE A 273 4.73 -11.57 0.38
CA PHE A 273 4.49 -12.69 -0.53
C PHE A 273 5.60 -12.83 -1.58
N ALA A 274 6.00 -11.70 -2.18
CA ALA A 274 7.05 -11.71 -3.19
C ALA A 274 8.41 -12.09 -2.60
N SER A 275 8.77 -11.58 -1.43
CA SER A 275 10.01 -11.91 -0.72
C SER A 275 10.03 -13.39 -0.30
N GLU A 276 8.99 -13.89 0.37
CA GLU A 276 8.90 -15.29 0.84
C GLU A 276 9.07 -16.30 -0.31
N ASN A 277 8.51 -15.99 -1.48
CA ASN A 277 8.55 -16.87 -2.66
C ASN A 277 9.64 -16.49 -3.68
N ARG A 278 10.50 -15.53 -3.38
CA ARG A 278 11.58 -15.04 -4.27
C ARG A 278 11.08 -14.64 -5.65
N LEU A 279 9.91 -14.00 -5.72
CA LEU A 279 9.28 -13.58 -6.97
C LEU A 279 9.82 -12.25 -7.48
N ALA A 280 10.27 -11.39 -6.57
CA ALA A 280 10.83 -10.08 -6.87
C ALA A 280 11.81 -9.65 -5.77
N THR A 281 12.77 -8.79 -6.10
CA THR A 281 13.65 -8.14 -5.12
C THR A 281 12.93 -6.94 -4.51
N ILE A 282 12.88 -6.87 -3.19
CA ILE A 282 12.28 -5.76 -2.46
C ILE A 282 13.32 -4.64 -2.31
N VAL A 283 13.02 -3.46 -2.83
CA VAL A 283 13.94 -2.30 -2.85
C VAL A 283 13.33 -1.11 -2.13
N GLY A 284 14.09 -0.44 -1.29
CA GLY A 284 13.64 0.79 -0.63
C GLY A 284 13.87 0.83 0.87
N ALA A 285 12.86 1.21 1.64
CA ALA A 285 12.90 1.25 3.10
C ALA A 285 11.90 0.27 3.71
N GLU A 286 12.11 -0.07 4.99
CA GLU A 286 11.19 -0.90 5.77
C GLU A 286 9.76 -0.39 5.69
N THR A 287 8.79 -1.30 5.53
CA THR A 287 7.38 -0.93 5.46
C THR A 287 6.80 -0.58 6.84
N ALA A 288 5.56 -0.10 6.88
CA ALA A 288 5.00 0.50 8.10
C ALA A 288 4.69 -0.48 9.25
N GLY A 289 4.67 -1.79 9.00
CA GLY A 289 4.26 -2.77 10.00
C GLY A 289 2.79 -2.64 10.43
N ARG A 290 1.88 -2.38 9.48
CA ARG A 290 0.45 -2.14 9.73
C ARG A 290 -0.41 -3.08 8.89
N LEU A 291 -0.43 -4.36 9.28
CA LEU A 291 -0.99 -5.40 8.43
C LEU A 291 -2.22 -6.13 9.03
N ILE A 292 -2.70 -5.75 10.20
CA ILE A 292 -3.86 -6.38 10.79
C ILE A 292 -5.16 -5.89 10.13
N PRO A 293 -6.04 -6.76 9.60
CA PRO A 293 -7.34 -6.35 9.10
C PRO A 293 -8.24 -5.88 10.24
N GLY A 294 -8.75 -4.64 10.12
CA GLY A 294 -9.67 -4.03 11.07
C GLY A 294 -11.09 -3.92 10.54
N SER A 295 -12.05 -3.84 11.44
CA SER A 295 -13.43 -3.50 11.10
C SER A 295 -14.01 -2.50 12.07
N GLY A 296 -14.86 -1.60 11.53
CA GLY A 296 -15.55 -0.58 12.31
C GLY A 296 -16.90 -1.07 12.86
N ALA A 297 -17.18 -0.76 14.12
CA ALA A 297 -18.47 -0.92 14.75
C ALA A 297 -18.98 0.43 15.24
N LYS A 298 -20.30 0.69 15.08
CA LYS A 298 -20.95 1.86 15.67
C LYS A 298 -21.15 1.61 17.16
N VAL A 299 -20.70 2.54 17.98
CA VAL A 299 -20.80 2.43 19.46
C VAL A 299 -21.73 3.46 20.08
N GLY A 300 -22.58 4.09 19.29
CA GLY A 300 -23.55 5.10 19.72
C GLY A 300 -23.08 6.55 19.55
N ALA A 301 -24.00 7.51 19.68
CA ALA A 301 -23.75 8.95 19.62
C ALA A 301 -22.84 9.40 18.45
N GLY A 302 -22.91 8.74 17.29
CA GLY A 302 -22.08 9.07 16.13
C GLY A 302 -20.63 8.56 16.19
N TYR A 303 -20.25 7.82 17.23
CA TYR A 303 -18.91 7.27 17.35
C TYR A 303 -18.75 5.92 16.66
N MET A 304 -17.55 5.73 16.12
CA MET A 304 -17.08 4.48 15.52
C MET A 304 -15.88 3.97 16.31
N LEU A 305 -15.89 2.68 16.58
CA LEU A 305 -14.74 1.94 17.10
C LEU A 305 -14.23 1.01 15.99
N VAL A 306 -12.99 1.18 15.58
CA VAL A 306 -12.29 0.25 14.67
C VAL A 306 -11.42 -0.65 15.52
N MET A 307 -11.51 -1.96 15.30
CA MET A 307 -10.74 -2.96 16.02
C MET A 307 -10.25 -4.06 15.07
N PRO A 308 -9.10 -4.68 15.37
CA PRO A 308 -8.65 -5.89 14.69
C PRO A 308 -9.70 -7.00 14.75
N ARG A 309 -9.89 -7.69 13.62
CA ARG A 309 -10.82 -8.83 13.54
C ARG A 309 -10.12 -10.15 13.38
N ALA A 310 -8.96 -10.14 12.74
CA ALA A 310 -8.17 -11.32 12.48
C ALA A 310 -6.70 -10.90 12.41
N GLU A 311 -5.80 -11.84 12.56
CA GLU A 311 -4.39 -11.69 12.28
C GLU A 311 -4.11 -12.21 10.87
N TYR A 312 -3.27 -11.51 10.10
CA TYR A 312 -2.70 -12.03 8.86
C TYR A 312 -1.33 -12.64 9.15
N ARG A 313 -1.07 -13.78 8.51
CA ARG A 313 0.24 -14.42 8.49
C ARG A 313 0.59 -14.83 7.06
N THR A 314 1.87 -14.78 6.72
CA THR A 314 2.37 -15.40 5.49
C THR A 314 2.14 -16.91 5.53
N TRP A 315 2.36 -17.58 4.40
CA TRP A 315 2.23 -19.04 4.41
C TRP A 315 3.28 -19.72 5.30
N ALA A 316 4.49 -19.16 5.45
CA ALA A 316 5.49 -19.62 6.43
C ALA A 316 5.06 -19.37 7.88
N GLY A 317 4.10 -18.49 8.13
CA GLY A 317 3.58 -18.17 9.46
C GLY A 317 4.13 -16.86 10.04
N GLU A 318 4.88 -16.10 9.28
CA GLU A 318 5.44 -14.82 9.71
C GLU A 318 4.39 -13.74 9.91
N ARG A 319 4.68 -12.80 10.77
CA ARG A 319 3.86 -11.64 11.10
C ARG A 319 4.65 -10.39 10.82
N PHE A 320 3.98 -9.36 10.31
CA PHE A 320 4.61 -8.06 10.03
C PHE A 320 3.99 -6.91 10.83
N GLU A 321 3.02 -7.19 11.65
CA GLU A 321 2.43 -6.17 12.52
C GLU A 321 3.46 -5.70 13.55
N GLY A 322 3.73 -4.38 13.53
CA GLY A 322 4.67 -3.73 14.43
C GLY A 322 6.12 -3.62 13.93
N HIS A 323 6.50 -4.33 12.87
CA HIS A 323 7.89 -4.29 12.35
C HIS A 323 8.03 -4.27 10.83
N GLY A 324 6.96 -4.35 10.07
CA GLY A 324 7.01 -4.22 8.60
C GLY A 324 7.83 -5.28 7.87
N VAL A 325 7.86 -5.15 6.55
CA VAL A 325 8.67 -5.97 5.64
C VAL A 325 10.01 -5.28 5.42
N GLN A 326 11.11 -5.99 5.63
CA GLN A 326 12.46 -5.48 5.37
C GLN A 326 12.77 -5.57 3.87
N PRO A 327 13.35 -4.53 3.26
CA PRO A 327 13.81 -4.61 1.89
C PRO A 327 15.07 -5.48 1.76
N ASP A 328 15.20 -6.20 0.63
CA ASP A 328 16.41 -6.93 0.26
C ASP A 328 17.55 -5.96 -0.09
N VAL A 329 17.21 -4.85 -0.73
CA VAL A 329 18.12 -3.75 -1.07
C VAL A 329 17.64 -2.49 -0.37
N ARG A 330 18.33 -2.11 0.71
CA ARG A 330 17.97 -0.92 1.50
C ARG A 330 18.45 0.35 0.80
N VAL A 331 17.50 1.20 0.42
CA VAL A 331 17.73 2.51 -0.17
C VAL A 331 16.89 3.53 0.60
N PRO A 332 17.46 4.19 1.61
CA PRO A 332 16.75 5.23 2.36
C PRO A 332 16.29 6.35 1.42
N TRP A 333 15.16 6.95 1.71
CA TRP A 333 14.77 8.16 1.02
C TRP A 333 15.71 9.32 1.40
N ALA A 334 16.18 10.09 0.42
CA ALA A 334 17.05 11.23 0.65
C ALA A 334 16.51 12.44 -0.11
N ALA A 335 16.51 13.57 0.59
CA ALA A 335 15.91 14.81 0.11
C ALA A 335 16.67 15.47 -1.05
N ASP A 336 17.99 15.35 -1.06
CA ASP A 336 18.90 15.97 -2.04
C ASP A 336 18.95 15.26 -3.39
N GLN A 337 18.31 14.11 -3.49
CA GLN A 337 18.36 13.23 -4.65
C GLN A 337 17.16 13.38 -5.60
N GLN A 338 16.24 14.30 -5.26
CA GLN A 338 15.01 14.50 -6.04
C GLN A 338 15.18 15.38 -7.30
N SER A 339 16.33 15.99 -7.50
CA SER A 339 16.65 16.80 -8.67
C SER A 339 17.13 16.00 -9.88
N ARG A 340 17.22 14.68 -9.79
CA ARG A 340 17.63 13.77 -10.87
C ARG A 340 16.42 13.22 -11.60
N ASP A 341 16.59 12.85 -12.87
CA ASP A 341 15.54 12.25 -13.72
C ASP A 341 14.93 10.96 -13.15
N CYS A 342 15.54 10.41 -12.10
CA CYS A 342 15.13 9.18 -11.45
C CYS A 342 15.40 9.29 -9.94
N SER A 343 14.41 8.99 -9.09
CA SER A 343 14.69 8.84 -7.65
C SER A 343 15.65 7.68 -7.42
N ASP A 344 16.58 7.81 -6.49
CA ASP A 344 17.58 6.77 -6.22
C ASP A 344 16.98 5.38 -6.04
N GLN A 345 15.86 5.28 -5.34
CA GLN A 345 15.15 4.01 -5.17
C GLN A 345 14.69 3.42 -6.51
N LEU A 346 14.18 4.23 -7.44
CA LEU A 346 13.76 3.76 -8.76
C LEU A 346 14.98 3.42 -9.62
N CYS A 347 16.04 4.23 -9.58
CA CYS A 347 17.29 3.94 -10.29
C CYS A 347 17.91 2.62 -9.81
N VAL A 348 17.95 2.39 -8.50
CA VAL A 348 18.45 1.12 -7.93
C VAL A 348 17.56 -0.05 -8.34
N ALA A 349 16.24 0.13 -8.38
CA ALA A 349 15.33 -0.92 -8.85
C ALA A 349 15.55 -1.25 -10.33
N ILE A 350 15.75 -0.23 -11.20
CA ILE A 350 16.08 -0.43 -12.63
C ILE A 350 17.41 -1.20 -12.76
N GLN A 351 18.44 -0.83 -12.00
CA GLN A 351 19.72 -1.55 -11.97
C GLN A 351 19.52 -2.99 -11.51
N THR A 352 18.78 -3.19 -10.41
CA THR A 352 18.50 -4.52 -9.83
C THR A 352 17.86 -5.46 -10.85
N VAL A 353 16.87 -5.00 -11.62
CA VAL A 353 16.20 -5.84 -12.63
C VAL A 353 17.01 -5.99 -13.90
N SER A 354 18.04 -5.14 -14.10
CA SER A 354 18.93 -5.17 -15.26
C SER A 354 20.14 -6.07 -15.05
N ASP A 355 20.60 -6.23 -13.80
CA ASP A 355 21.71 -7.10 -13.44
C ASP A 355 21.31 -8.57 -13.61
N THR A 356 21.79 -9.19 -14.68
CA THR A 356 21.49 -10.56 -15.10
C THR A 356 22.23 -11.63 -14.28
N ARG A 357 22.33 -11.50 -12.97
CA ARG A 357 22.82 -12.60 -12.13
C ARG A 357 21.62 -13.39 -11.61
N PRO A 358 21.47 -14.69 -11.99
CA PRO A 358 20.46 -15.54 -11.34
C PRO A 358 20.73 -15.56 -9.85
N HIS A 359 19.74 -15.17 -9.05
CA HIS A 359 19.77 -15.40 -7.61
C HIS A 359 19.90 -16.90 -7.35
N GLY A 360 21.08 -17.33 -6.91
CA GLY A 360 21.23 -18.66 -6.31
C GLY A 360 22.27 -19.58 -6.89
N SER A 361 23.52 -19.33 -6.57
CA SER A 361 24.36 -20.43 -6.09
C SER A 361 24.95 -20.02 -4.75
N ALA A 362 24.16 -20.20 -3.68
CA ALA A 362 24.76 -20.34 -2.37
C ALA A 362 25.68 -21.55 -2.45
N ALA A 363 26.98 -21.26 -2.50
CA ALA A 363 28.03 -22.24 -2.43
C ALA A 363 27.73 -23.19 -1.25
N GLN A 364 27.52 -24.46 -1.56
CA GLN A 364 27.83 -25.54 -0.66
C GLN A 364 29.30 -25.33 -0.25
N ARG A 365 29.51 -24.86 0.97
CA ARG A 365 30.77 -25.03 1.67
C ARG A 365 30.59 -26.19 2.61
N GLY A 366 31.40 -27.20 2.34
CA GLY A 366 31.52 -28.46 3.05
C GLY A 366 31.89 -28.38 4.55
#